data_03039bfe19a5dce8a5120209f46d7c8c
#
_entry.id   03039bfe19a5dce8a5120209f46d7c8c
#
_cell.length_a   1.000
_cell.length_b   1.000
_cell.length_c   1.000
_cell.angle_alpha   90.00
_cell.angle_beta   90.00
_cell.angle_gamma   90.00
#
_symmetry.space_group_name_H-M   'P 1'
#
loop_
_entity.id
_entity.type
_entity.pdbx_description
1 polymer ?
#
loop_
_entity_poly.entity_id
_entity_poly.type
_entity_poly.pdbx_seq_one_letter_code
_entity_poly.pdbx_strand_id
1 'polypeptide(L)'
;MAGDSETKPGEQPGNERDNRQPFLIGVAGGTASGKSSVCSKIMELLGQNEIDHHQRQVAILSQDSFYRVLTTEQKAKALKGQFNFDHPDAFDNDLIISTLRDIKQGKTVHIPVYDFVSHSRKEETVTVYPADVVLFEGILMFSSKEVRDLFQMKLFVDTDADTRLSRRVLRDISERGRDLESVLAQYITFVKPAFEEFCLPTKKYADVIIPRGVDNLVAINLIVQHIQDILNGGLTKRLNGWFIADGTNKTPAAMESSSRPH
;
A
#
# COMPACT_ATOMS: atom_id res chain seq x y z
N MET A 1 -6.68 8.06 68.20
CA MET A 1 -6.52 7.00 67.21
C MET A 1 -7.11 7.50 65.92
N ALA A 2 -6.28 8.02 65.06
CA ALA A 2 -6.67 8.50 63.72
C ALA A 2 -6.27 7.40 62.76
N GLY A 3 -7.21 6.91 61.98
CA GLY A 3 -7.02 5.91 60.94
C GLY A 3 -6.67 6.60 59.62
N ASP A 4 -5.47 6.36 59.13
CA ASP A 4 -5.03 6.78 57.82
C ASP A 4 -5.66 5.86 56.74
N SER A 5 -6.48 6.46 55.89
CA SER A 5 -6.99 5.80 54.69
C SER A 5 -6.05 6.11 53.53
N GLU A 6 -5.21 5.13 53.18
CA GLU A 6 -4.41 5.17 51.96
C GLU A 6 -5.33 5.09 50.72
N THR A 7 -5.39 6.16 49.98
CA THR A 7 -5.98 6.20 48.61
C THR A 7 -4.98 5.59 47.62
N LYS A 8 -5.34 4.48 47.03
CA LYS A 8 -4.62 3.87 45.87
C LYS A 8 -4.66 4.82 44.68
N PRO A 9 -3.55 4.97 43.93
CA PRO A 9 -3.56 5.76 42.68
C PRO A 9 -4.44 5.07 41.65
N GLY A 10 -5.35 5.83 41.04
CA GLY A 10 -6.25 5.34 40.02
C GLY A 10 -5.46 4.87 38.79
N GLU A 11 -5.75 3.65 38.38
CA GLU A 11 -5.39 3.14 37.07
C GLU A 11 -6.01 4.04 36.00
N GLN A 12 -5.21 4.65 35.17
CA GLN A 12 -5.68 5.32 33.97
C GLN A 12 -6.30 4.27 33.04
N PRO A 13 -7.46 4.56 32.41
CA PRO A 13 -8.06 3.63 31.46
C PRO A 13 -7.08 3.47 30.30
N GLY A 14 -6.48 2.29 30.19
CA GLY A 14 -5.71 1.87 29.03
C GLY A 14 -6.57 2.05 27.79
N ASN A 15 -6.03 2.73 26.81
CA ASN A 15 -6.64 2.96 25.52
C ASN A 15 -6.82 1.55 24.86
N GLU A 16 -7.98 0.95 25.04
CA GLU A 16 -8.41 -0.25 24.32
C GLU A 16 -8.56 0.13 22.83
N ARG A 17 -7.43 0.25 22.12
CA ARG A 17 -7.46 0.10 20.68
C ARG A 17 -7.87 -1.33 20.44
N ASP A 18 -9.12 -1.49 20.02
CA ASP A 18 -9.75 -2.71 19.55
C ASP A 18 -8.69 -3.54 18.79
N ASN A 19 -8.54 -4.80 19.13
CA ASN A 19 -7.50 -5.72 18.67
C ASN A 19 -7.67 -6.10 17.17
N ARG A 20 -7.97 -5.09 16.32
CA ARG A 20 -8.18 -5.22 14.88
C ARG A 20 -6.83 -5.24 14.19
N GLN A 21 -6.60 -6.27 13.39
CA GLN A 21 -5.44 -6.28 12.50
C GLN A 21 -5.59 -5.17 11.43
N PRO A 22 -4.52 -4.42 11.12
CA PRO A 22 -4.51 -3.45 10.05
C PRO A 22 -4.93 -4.05 8.71
N PHE A 23 -5.70 -3.27 7.94
CA PHE A 23 -6.05 -3.62 6.57
C PHE A 23 -4.94 -3.17 5.62
N LEU A 24 -4.26 -4.13 4.98
CA LEU A 24 -3.13 -3.87 4.10
C LEU A 24 -3.61 -3.78 2.65
N ILE A 25 -3.27 -2.68 1.98
CA ILE A 25 -3.55 -2.43 0.57
C ILE A 25 -2.23 -2.36 -0.19
N GLY A 26 -2.00 -3.29 -1.11
CA GLY A 26 -0.87 -3.24 -2.02
C GLY A 26 -1.20 -2.39 -3.25
N VAL A 27 -0.27 -1.50 -3.64
CA VAL A 27 -0.42 -0.64 -4.82
C VAL A 27 0.75 -0.87 -5.76
N ALA A 28 0.49 -1.58 -6.87
CA ALA A 28 1.50 -1.87 -7.88
C ALA A 28 1.31 -1.03 -9.15
N GLY A 29 2.31 -1.05 -10.02
CA GLY A 29 2.30 -0.36 -11.31
C GLY A 29 3.70 0.04 -11.74
N GLY A 30 3.91 0.30 -13.02
CA GLY A 30 5.22 0.63 -13.56
C GLY A 30 5.84 1.91 -12.97
N THR A 31 7.13 2.10 -13.21
CA THR A 31 7.78 3.36 -12.85
C THR A 31 7.03 4.56 -13.41
N ALA A 32 6.92 5.63 -12.64
CA ALA A 32 6.21 6.86 -13.00
C ALA A 32 4.73 6.68 -13.44
N SER A 33 4.07 5.57 -13.07
CA SER A 33 2.64 5.37 -13.32
C SER A 33 1.73 6.25 -12.45
N GLY A 34 2.28 6.87 -11.39
CA GLY A 34 1.54 7.70 -10.46
C GLY A 34 1.03 6.96 -9.22
N LYS A 35 1.63 5.82 -8.85
CA LYS A 35 1.28 5.08 -7.62
C LYS A 35 1.32 5.95 -6.37
N SER A 36 2.45 6.59 -6.13
CA SER A 36 2.64 7.47 -4.97
C SER A 36 1.64 8.64 -4.98
N SER A 37 1.36 9.23 -6.16
CA SER A 37 0.36 10.29 -6.33
C SER A 37 -1.06 9.79 -5.99
N VAL A 38 -1.40 8.56 -6.39
CA VAL A 38 -2.70 7.93 -6.03
C VAL A 38 -2.78 7.72 -4.52
N CYS A 39 -1.74 7.18 -3.89
CA CYS A 39 -1.70 7.00 -2.44
C CYS A 39 -1.82 8.35 -1.71
N SER A 40 -1.08 9.37 -2.14
CA SER A 40 -1.15 10.72 -1.57
C SER A 40 -2.56 11.34 -1.72
N LYS A 41 -3.20 11.13 -2.88
CA LYS A 41 -4.57 11.62 -3.11
C LYS A 41 -5.60 10.92 -2.23
N ILE A 42 -5.44 9.62 -2.00
CA ILE A 42 -6.27 8.88 -1.04
C ILE A 42 -6.11 9.46 0.38
N MET A 43 -4.87 9.70 0.83
CA MET A 43 -4.59 10.31 2.13
C MET A 43 -5.21 11.70 2.27
N GLU A 44 -5.11 12.53 1.24
CA GLU A 44 -5.70 13.87 1.17
C GLU A 44 -7.23 13.80 1.34
N LEU A 45 -7.90 12.95 0.54
CA LEU A 45 -9.36 12.82 0.57
C LEU A 45 -9.89 12.20 1.87
N LEU A 46 -9.06 11.44 2.57
CA LEU A 46 -9.37 10.92 3.91
C LEU A 46 -9.06 11.93 5.04
N GLY A 47 -8.55 13.12 4.71
CA GLY A 47 -8.17 14.13 5.70
C GLY A 47 -7.00 13.74 6.62
N GLN A 48 -6.20 12.74 6.22
CA GLN A 48 -5.13 12.20 7.06
C GLN A 48 -3.84 13.02 7.03
N ASN A 49 -3.68 13.94 6.08
CA ASN A 49 -2.45 14.74 5.94
C ASN A 49 -2.24 15.73 7.10
N GLU A 50 -3.33 16.23 7.68
CA GLU A 50 -3.32 17.23 8.76
C GLU A 50 -3.29 16.59 10.16
N ILE A 51 -3.38 15.23 10.22
CA ILE A 51 -3.38 14.49 11.49
C ILE A 51 -1.94 14.17 11.89
N ASP A 52 -1.65 14.31 13.19
CA ASP A 52 -0.36 13.90 13.76
C ASP A 52 -0.03 12.44 13.45
N HIS A 53 1.23 12.14 13.12
CA HIS A 53 1.69 10.81 12.72
C HIS A 53 1.34 9.70 13.74
N HIS A 54 1.28 10.04 15.03
CA HIS A 54 0.90 9.11 16.10
C HIS A 54 -0.60 8.77 16.15
N GLN A 55 -1.43 9.61 15.53
CA GLN A 55 -2.89 9.49 15.56
C GLN A 55 -3.49 9.07 14.21
N ARG A 56 -2.69 8.97 13.17
CA ARG A 56 -3.14 8.60 11.84
C ARG A 56 -3.76 7.21 11.82
N GLN A 57 -4.90 7.12 11.18
CA GLN A 57 -5.58 5.86 10.92
C GLN A 57 -5.09 5.19 9.62
N VAL A 58 -4.44 5.95 8.74
CA VAL A 58 -3.92 5.47 7.46
C VAL A 58 -2.45 5.83 7.33
N ALA A 59 -1.62 4.86 6.95
CA ALA A 59 -0.19 5.05 6.68
C ALA A 59 0.16 4.65 5.25
N ILE A 60 1.23 5.26 4.70
CA ILE A 60 1.79 4.91 3.38
C ILE A 60 3.22 4.42 3.59
N LEU A 61 3.54 3.29 2.96
CA LEU A 61 4.89 2.77 2.82
C LEU A 61 5.27 2.69 1.35
N SER A 62 6.55 2.89 1.03
CA SER A 62 7.09 2.71 -0.31
C SER A 62 8.09 1.55 -0.37
N GLN A 63 7.98 0.71 -1.39
CA GLN A 63 8.94 -0.34 -1.70
C GLN A 63 10.34 0.22 -1.96
N ASP A 64 10.43 1.47 -2.40
CA ASP A 64 11.70 2.14 -2.68
C ASP A 64 12.60 2.26 -1.44
N SER A 65 12.03 2.18 -0.24
CA SER A 65 12.79 2.11 1.02
C SER A 65 13.50 0.77 1.25
N PHE A 66 13.11 -0.27 0.54
CA PHE A 66 13.53 -1.64 0.77
C PHE A 66 14.53 -2.18 -0.26
N TYR A 67 15.20 -1.31 -1.01
CA TYR A 67 16.33 -1.75 -1.84
C TYR A 67 17.41 -2.41 -0.98
N ARG A 68 18.00 -3.49 -1.49
CA ARG A 68 19.10 -4.19 -0.81
C ARG A 68 20.33 -3.28 -0.70
N VAL A 69 21.11 -3.54 0.35
CA VAL A 69 22.46 -2.94 0.45
C VAL A 69 23.35 -3.57 -0.63
N LEU A 70 23.89 -2.74 -1.50
CA LEU A 70 24.73 -3.17 -2.61
C LEU A 70 26.14 -3.52 -2.13
N THR A 71 26.75 -4.54 -2.73
CA THR A 71 28.19 -4.79 -2.57
C THR A 71 28.99 -3.67 -3.23
N THR A 72 30.28 -3.57 -2.91
CA THR A 72 31.18 -2.56 -3.52
C THR A 72 31.17 -2.62 -5.05
N GLU A 73 31.17 -3.83 -5.62
CA GLU A 73 31.12 -4.05 -7.07
C GLU A 73 29.77 -3.64 -7.67
N GLN A 74 28.67 -4.01 -7.01
CA GLN A 74 27.31 -3.62 -7.42
C GLN A 74 27.14 -2.10 -7.36
N LYS A 75 27.66 -1.45 -6.31
CA LYS A 75 27.61 -0.01 -6.16
C LYS A 75 28.39 0.69 -7.27
N ALA A 76 29.56 0.18 -7.64
CA ALA A 76 30.34 0.71 -8.77
C ALA A 76 29.57 0.60 -10.09
N LYS A 77 28.85 -0.50 -10.34
CA LYS A 77 27.95 -0.66 -11.50
C LYS A 77 26.76 0.29 -11.43
N ALA A 78 26.16 0.45 -10.26
CA ALA A 78 25.01 1.33 -10.05
C ALA A 78 25.33 2.79 -10.37
N LEU A 79 26.49 3.28 -9.91
CA LEU A 79 26.99 4.64 -10.20
C LEU A 79 27.25 4.88 -11.69
N LYS A 80 27.51 3.82 -12.47
CA LYS A 80 27.67 3.88 -13.94
C LYS A 80 26.34 3.64 -14.69
N GLY A 81 25.22 3.52 -13.99
CA GLY A 81 23.93 3.20 -14.60
C GLY A 81 23.80 1.76 -15.14
N GLN A 82 24.66 0.84 -14.72
CA GLN A 82 24.77 -0.54 -15.21
C GLN A 82 24.15 -1.57 -14.25
N PHE A 83 23.42 -1.14 -13.24
CA PHE A 83 22.73 -2.02 -12.29
C PHE A 83 21.22 -1.98 -12.54
N ASN A 84 20.58 -3.14 -12.56
CA ASN A 84 19.12 -3.26 -12.76
C ASN A 84 18.39 -3.15 -11.43
N PHE A 85 17.91 -1.95 -11.11
CA PHE A 85 17.10 -1.67 -9.91
C PHE A 85 15.63 -2.11 -10.05
N ASP A 86 15.19 -2.46 -11.25
CA ASP A 86 13.83 -2.88 -11.53
C ASP A 86 13.67 -4.41 -11.52
N HIS A 87 14.74 -5.17 -11.19
CA HIS A 87 14.70 -6.62 -11.01
C HIS A 87 14.22 -6.98 -9.58
N PRO A 88 13.43 -8.07 -9.40
CA PRO A 88 12.98 -8.51 -8.06
C PRO A 88 14.10 -8.67 -7.03
N ASP A 89 15.29 -9.14 -7.45
CA ASP A 89 16.45 -9.32 -6.56
C ASP A 89 17.06 -8.01 -6.05
N ALA A 90 16.68 -6.86 -6.62
CA ALA A 90 17.11 -5.56 -6.12
C ALA A 90 16.47 -5.21 -4.77
N PHE A 91 15.38 -5.89 -4.39
CA PHE A 91 14.61 -5.62 -3.18
C PHE A 91 14.87 -6.65 -2.08
N ASP A 92 14.81 -6.19 -0.84
CA ASP A 92 14.92 -7.00 0.38
C ASP A 92 13.54 -7.51 0.77
N ASN A 93 13.10 -8.58 0.11
CA ASN A 93 11.76 -9.15 0.35
C ASN A 93 11.62 -9.71 1.77
N ASP A 94 12.70 -10.21 2.39
CA ASP A 94 12.66 -10.71 3.76
C ASP A 94 12.35 -9.57 4.74
N LEU A 95 12.99 -8.41 4.54
CA LEU A 95 12.70 -7.21 5.33
C LEU A 95 11.28 -6.69 5.07
N ILE A 96 10.78 -6.71 3.83
CA ILE A 96 9.40 -6.34 3.51
C ILE A 96 8.42 -7.26 4.26
N ILE A 97 8.61 -8.58 4.20
CA ILE A 97 7.73 -9.55 4.84
C ILE A 97 7.75 -9.39 6.36
N SER A 98 8.93 -9.26 6.97
CA SER A 98 9.04 -9.06 8.43
C SER A 98 8.36 -7.75 8.86
N THR A 99 8.59 -6.66 8.13
CA THR A 99 7.94 -5.35 8.38
C THR A 99 6.42 -5.45 8.31
N LEU A 100 5.88 -6.08 7.26
CA LEU A 100 4.43 -6.25 7.11
C LEU A 100 3.82 -7.14 8.21
N ARG A 101 4.54 -8.16 8.64
CA ARG A 101 4.10 -9.01 9.77
C ARG A 101 4.07 -8.24 11.09
N ASP A 102 5.06 -7.40 11.36
CA ASP A 102 5.08 -6.55 12.55
C ASP A 102 3.97 -5.50 12.52
N ILE A 103 3.72 -4.89 11.36
CA ILE A 103 2.58 -3.99 11.16
C ILE A 103 1.26 -4.71 11.45
N LYS A 104 1.05 -5.93 10.93
CA LYS A 104 -0.15 -6.74 11.21
C LYS A 104 -0.33 -7.08 12.69
N GLN A 105 0.74 -7.08 13.46
CA GLN A 105 0.72 -7.26 14.92
C GLN A 105 0.49 -5.96 15.69
N GLY A 106 0.27 -4.83 14.99
CA GLY A 106 0.09 -3.52 15.61
C GLY A 106 1.35 -2.92 16.22
N LYS A 107 2.53 -3.36 15.77
CA LYS A 107 3.82 -2.84 16.25
C LYS A 107 4.22 -1.59 15.50
N THR A 108 4.94 -0.71 16.18
CA THR A 108 5.71 0.37 15.56
C THR A 108 6.89 -0.23 14.80
N VAL A 109 7.12 0.22 13.56
CA VAL A 109 8.22 -0.24 12.71
C VAL A 109 9.11 0.92 12.26
N HIS A 110 10.39 0.61 12.01
CA HIS A 110 11.38 1.57 11.52
C HIS A 110 11.75 1.22 10.09
N ILE A 111 11.37 2.10 9.16
CA ILE A 111 11.57 1.91 7.72
C ILE A 111 12.87 2.57 7.29
N PRO A 112 13.76 1.88 6.54
CA PRO A 112 14.97 2.49 6.02
C PRO A 112 14.66 3.69 5.11
N VAL A 113 15.55 4.67 5.09
CA VAL A 113 15.52 5.75 4.11
C VAL A 113 16.54 5.43 3.02
N TYR A 114 16.10 5.41 1.76
CA TYR A 114 16.96 5.12 0.62
C TYR A 114 17.33 6.39 -0.12
N ASP A 115 18.63 6.55 -0.40
CA ASP A 115 19.15 7.65 -1.20
C ASP A 115 19.40 7.20 -2.66
N PHE A 116 18.65 7.77 -3.58
CA PHE A 116 18.71 7.45 -5.01
C PHE A 116 19.98 8.03 -5.70
N VAL A 117 20.67 8.98 -5.08
CA VAL A 117 21.89 9.57 -5.63
C VAL A 117 23.08 8.69 -5.30
N SER A 118 23.23 8.30 -4.05
CA SER A 118 24.33 7.45 -3.57
C SER A 118 24.07 5.94 -3.72
N HIS A 119 22.86 5.55 -4.13
CA HIS A 119 22.40 4.16 -4.19
C HIS A 119 22.65 3.38 -2.91
N SER A 120 22.27 3.97 -1.77
CA SER A 120 22.49 3.36 -0.45
C SER A 120 21.36 3.71 0.54
N ARG A 121 21.20 2.88 1.55
CA ARG A 121 20.36 3.21 2.71
C ARG A 121 21.08 4.24 3.56
N LYS A 122 20.36 5.25 4.04
CA LYS A 122 20.85 6.20 5.03
C LYS A 122 20.87 5.55 6.43
N GLU A 123 21.55 6.17 7.38
CA GLU A 123 21.55 5.73 8.79
C GLU A 123 20.22 6.03 9.47
N GLU A 124 19.54 7.09 9.04
CA GLU A 124 18.21 7.49 9.54
C GLU A 124 17.11 6.52 9.08
N THR A 125 16.10 6.35 9.92
CA THR A 125 14.90 5.58 9.62
C THR A 125 13.65 6.44 9.80
N VAL A 126 12.58 6.10 9.11
CA VAL A 126 11.25 6.68 9.33
C VAL A 126 10.47 5.76 10.25
N THR A 127 9.95 6.31 11.34
CA THR A 127 9.08 5.57 12.26
C THR A 127 7.65 5.57 11.74
N VAL A 128 7.08 4.38 11.59
CA VAL A 128 5.68 4.18 11.23
C VAL A 128 4.95 3.59 12.43
N TYR A 129 3.99 4.35 12.94
CA TYR A 129 3.15 3.95 14.07
C TYR A 129 1.99 3.06 13.61
N PRO A 130 1.39 2.28 14.52
CA PRO A 130 0.23 1.46 14.20
C PRO A 130 -0.89 2.29 13.57
N ALA A 131 -1.44 1.79 12.46
CA ALA A 131 -2.53 2.40 11.72
C ALA A 131 -3.59 1.32 11.38
N ASP A 132 -4.84 1.74 11.18
CA ASP A 132 -5.93 0.82 10.85
C ASP A 132 -5.87 0.35 9.38
N VAL A 133 -5.34 1.20 8.50
CA VAL A 133 -5.15 0.91 7.07
C VAL A 133 -3.73 1.29 6.65
N VAL A 134 -3.07 0.42 5.90
CA VAL A 134 -1.72 0.68 5.37
C VAL A 134 -1.71 0.48 3.86
N LEU A 135 -1.35 1.55 3.15
CA LEU A 135 -1.08 1.54 1.71
C LEU A 135 0.41 1.25 1.51
N PHE A 136 0.75 0.17 0.80
CA PHE A 136 2.13 -0.14 0.48
C PHE A 136 2.31 -0.14 -1.04
N GLU A 137 3.02 0.87 -1.55
CA GLU A 137 3.18 1.07 -2.98
C GLU A 137 4.57 0.66 -3.48
N GLY A 138 4.63 0.16 -4.72
CA GLY A 138 5.90 -0.16 -5.36
C GLY A 138 5.75 -0.77 -6.74
N ILE A 139 6.87 -0.83 -7.48
CA ILE A 139 6.85 -1.35 -8.84
C ILE A 139 6.69 -2.88 -8.89
N LEU A 140 7.14 -3.60 -7.86
CA LEU A 140 7.15 -5.07 -7.81
C LEU A 140 6.37 -5.63 -6.60
N MET A 141 5.34 -4.89 -6.11
CA MET A 141 4.57 -5.31 -4.92
C MET A 141 3.88 -6.67 -5.07
N PHE A 142 3.58 -7.07 -6.31
CA PHE A 142 2.87 -8.33 -6.57
C PHE A 142 3.76 -9.41 -7.21
N SER A 143 5.07 -9.18 -7.36
CA SER A 143 6.01 -10.14 -7.93
C SER A 143 6.25 -11.34 -7.00
N SER A 144 6.50 -11.10 -5.71
CA SER A 144 6.61 -12.15 -4.70
C SER A 144 5.22 -12.61 -4.26
N LYS A 145 4.98 -13.94 -4.32
CA LYS A 145 3.72 -14.53 -3.82
C LYS A 145 3.55 -14.28 -2.32
N GLU A 146 4.62 -14.40 -1.54
CA GLU A 146 4.57 -14.24 -0.08
C GLU A 146 4.20 -12.80 0.30
N VAL A 147 4.76 -11.80 -0.37
CA VAL A 147 4.41 -10.38 -0.16
C VAL A 147 2.97 -10.13 -0.60
N ARG A 148 2.59 -10.60 -1.80
CA ARG A 148 1.27 -10.40 -2.38
C ARG A 148 0.14 -10.96 -1.52
N ASP A 149 0.35 -12.12 -0.90
CA ASP A 149 -0.65 -12.80 -0.06
C ASP A 149 -0.89 -12.09 1.31
N LEU A 150 -0.05 -11.13 1.67
CA LEU A 150 -0.26 -10.31 2.87
C LEU A 150 -1.30 -9.21 2.68
N PHE A 151 -1.59 -8.81 1.43
CA PHE A 151 -2.54 -7.75 1.13
C PHE A 151 -3.97 -8.28 1.05
N GLN A 152 -4.89 -7.60 1.74
CA GLN A 152 -6.32 -7.84 1.64
C GLN A 152 -6.92 -7.21 0.38
N MET A 153 -6.33 -6.10 -0.10
CA MET A 153 -6.72 -5.45 -1.35
C MET A 153 -5.49 -5.13 -2.20
N LYS A 154 -5.61 -5.32 -3.50
CA LYS A 154 -4.52 -5.12 -4.46
C LYS A 154 -4.97 -4.18 -5.57
N LEU A 155 -4.27 -3.05 -5.70
CA LEU A 155 -4.52 -2.02 -6.70
C LEU A 155 -3.40 -2.02 -7.74
N PHE A 156 -3.73 -1.90 -9.01
CA PHE A 156 -2.74 -1.72 -10.06
C PHE A 156 -2.98 -0.40 -10.79
N VAL A 157 -2.00 0.52 -10.70
CA VAL A 157 -2.03 1.82 -11.38
C VAL A 157 -1.50 1.65 -12.79
N ASP A 158 -2.40 1.76 -13.76
CA ASP A 158 -2.16 1.51 -15.18
C ASP A 158 -2.10 2.83 -15.94
N THR A 159 -0.93 3.14 -16.48
CA THR A 159 -0.67 4.37 -17.25
C THR A 159 0.15 4.01 -18.47
N ASP A 160 -0.15 4.63 -19.60
CA ASP A 160 0.50 4.39 -20.87
C ASP A 160 2.02 4.56 -20.80
N ALA A 161 2.75 3.78 -21.58
CA ALA A 161 4.19 3.69 -21.50
C ALA A 161 4.91 4.99 -21.86
N ASP A 162 4.40 5.73 -22.83
CA ASP A 162 4.92 7.05 -23.26
C ASP A 162 4.72 8.12 -22.17
N THR A 163 3.56 8.14 -21.54
CA THR A 163 3.26 9.01 -20.39
C THR A 163 4.18 8.68 -19.22
N ARG A 164 4.39 7.40 -18.92
CA ARG A 164 5.32 6.98 -17.86
C ARG A 164 6.76 7.37 -18.16
N LEU A 165 7.20 7.18 -19.43
CA LEU A 165 8.54 7.57 -19.86
C LEU A 165 8.74 9.09 -19.72
N SER A 166 7.81 9.89 -20.21
CA SER A 166 7.87 11.36 -20.12
C SER A 166 7.96 11.83 -18.66
N ARG A 167 7.11 11.30 -17.78
CA ARG A 167 7.14 11.61 -16.34
C ARG A 167 8.45 11.18 -15.68
N ARG A 168 9.00 10.00 -16.05
CA ARG A 168 10.28 9.52 -15.53
C ARG A 168 11.44 10.41 -15.96
N VAL A 169 11.48 10.80 -17.23
CA VAL A 169 12.53 11.70 -17.74
C VAL A 169 12.53 13.02 -16.95
N LEU A 170 11.37 13.65 -16.83
CA LEU A 170 11.23 14.91 -16.07
C LEU A 170 11.69 14.75 -14.62
N ARG A 171 11.20 13.74 -13.92
CA ARG A 171 11.56 13.49 -12.51
C ARG A 171 13.05 13.20 -12.34
N ASP A 172 13.59 12.29 -13.14
CA ASP A 172 14.97 11.83 -12.95
C ASP A 172 15.98 12.93 -13.30
N ILE A 173 15.67 13.85 -14.22
CA ILE A 173 16.48 15.03 -14.51
C ILE A 173 16.35 16.07 -13.38
N SER A 174 15.11 16.45 -13.00
CA SER A 174 14.90 17.56 -12.05
C SER A 174 15.20 17.20 -10.59
N GLU A 175 14.89 15.97 -10.16
CA GLU A 175 14.96 15.57 -8.75
C GLU A 175 16.21 14.72 -8.45
N ARG A 176 16.71 13.96 -9.42
CA ARG A 176 17.80 13.00 -9.24
C ARG A 176 19.10 13.43 -9.92
N GLY A 177 19.09 14.57 -10.62
CA GLY A 177 20.26 15.15 -11.28
C GLY A 177 20.85 14.28 -12.40
N ARG A 178 20.04 13.42 -13.03
CA ARG A 178 20.49 12.55 -14.13
C ARG A 178 20.43 13.27 -15.46
N ASP A 179 21.32 12.93 -16.39
CA ASP A 179 21.23 13.40 -17.76
C ASP A 179 20.23 12.58 -18.58
N LEU A 180 19.73 13.17 -19.67
CA LEU A 180 18.71 12.56 -20.53
C LEU A 180 19.17 11.24 -21.15
N GLU A 181 20.43 11.20 -21.63
CA GLU A 181 20.98 10.02 -22.30
C GLU A 181 21.05 8.83 -21.33
N SER A 182 21.53 9.06 -20.12
CA SER A 182 21.56 8.05 -19.05
C SER A 182 20.17 7.54 -18.69
N VAL A 183 19.17 8.44 -18.58
CA VAL A 183 17.79 8.05 -18.26
C VAL A 183 17.20 7.17 -19.35
N LEU A 184 17.40 7.53 -20.63
CA LEU A 184 16.89 6.77 -21.77
C LEU A 184 17.61 5.43 -21.93
N ALA A 185 18.94 5.40 -21.78
CA ALA A 185 19.72 4.18 -21.83
C ALA A 185 19.28 3.17 -20.76
N GLN A 186 19.11 3.62 -19.50
CA GLN A 186 18.58 2.77 -18.42
C GLN A 186 17.17 2.29 -18.69
N TYR A 187 16.31 3.16 -19.23
CA TYR A 187 14.92 2.80 -19.53
C TYR A 187 14.84 1.68 -20.56
N ILE A 188 15.60 1.78 -21.64
CA ILE A 188 15.62 0.77 -22.71
C ILE A 188 16.27 -0.54 -22.23
N THR A 189 17.37 -0.43 -21.48
CA THR A 189 18.17 -1.61 -21.10
C THR A 189 17.55 -2.40 -19.95
N PHE A 190 16.97 -1.72 -18.97
CA PHE A 190 16.52 -2.36 -17.73
C PHE A 190 15.04 -2.15 -17.41
N VAL A 191 14.59 -0.88 -17.44
CA VAL A 191 13.29 -0.51 -16.88
C VAL A 191 12.13 -1.08 -17.69
N LYS A 192 12.17 -0.93 -19.03
CA LYS A 192 11.13 -1.45 -19.91
C LYS A 192 11.09 -2.98 -19.92
N PRO A 193 12.21 -3.71 -20.09
CA PRO A 193 12.22 -5.16 -20.03
C PRO A 193 11.74 -5.69 -18.66
N ALA A 194 12.22 -5.12 -17.56
CA ALA A 194 11.80 -5.53 -16.23
C ALA A 194 10.30 -5.27 -15.95
N PHE A 195 9.77 -4.16 -16.47
CA PHE A 195 8.33 -3.89 -16.38
C PHE A 195 7.52 -4.96 -17.11
N GLU A 196 7.92 -5.32 -18.34
CA GLU A 196 7.23 -6.32 -19.17
C GLU A 196 7.34 -7.74 -18.58
N GLU A 197 8.46 -8.06 -17.95
CA GLU A 197 8.73 -9.38 -17.37
C GLU A 197 8.17 -9.54 -15.95
N PHE A 198 8.37 -8.57 -15.07
CA PHE A 198 8.11 -8.73 -13.63
C PHE A 198 6.92 -7.93 -13.11
N CYS A 199 6.59 -6.76 -13.70
CA CYS A 199 5.53 -5.89 -13.21
C CYS A 199 4.20 -6.14 -13.94
N LEU A 200 4.18 -6.00 -15.27
CA LEU A 200 2.96 -6.10 -16.09
C LEU A 200 2.20 -7.44 -15.91
N PRO A 201 2.85 -8.62 -15.87
CA PRO A 201 2.14 -9.87 -15.67
C PRO A 201 1.43 -9.97 -14.31
N THR A 202 1.82 -9.15 -13.34
CA THR A 202 1.21 -9.14 -12.00
C THR A 202 -0.12 -8.37 -11.94
N LYS A 203 -0.44 -7.59 -12.98
CA LYS A 203 -1.71 -6.87 -13.12
C LYS A 203 -2.93 -7.80 -12.95
N LYS A 204 -2.82 -9.06 -13.36
CA LYS A 204 -3.85 -10.10 -13.20
C LYS A 204 -4.23 -10.41 -11.73
N TYR A 205 -3.37 -10.04 -10.78
CA TYR A 205 -3.61 -10.25 -9.35
C TYR A 205 -4.31 -9.06 -8.67
N ALA A 206 -4.47 -7.95 -9.39
CA ALA A 206 -5.13 -6.77 -8.85
C ALA A 206 -6.63 -6.98 -8.72
N ASP A 207 -7.19 -6.55 -7.60
CA ASP A 207 -8.63 -6.50 -7.37
C ASP A 207 -9.26 -5.30 -8.08
N VAL A 208 -8.49 -4.18 -8.19
CA VAL A 208 -8.90 -2.97 -8.92
C VAL A 208 -7.74 -2.46 -9.78
N ILE A 209 -8.04 -2.14 -11.05
CA ILE A 209 -7.12 -1.47 -11.96
C ILE A 209 -7.51 0.00 -12.02
N ILE A 210 -6.55 0.91 -11.83
CA ILE A 210 -6.73 2.36 -11.87
C ILE A 210 -6.06 2.89 -13.14
N PRO A 211 -6.79 3.04 -14.26
CA PRO A 211 -6.24 3.64 -15.45
C PRO A 211 -6.02 5.14 -15.25
N ARG A 212 -4.99 5.70 -15.89
CA ARG A 212 -4.62 7.13 -15.85
C ARG A 212 -4.12 7.66 -14.50
N GLY A 213 -3.94 6.77 -13.50
CA GLY A 213 -3.41 7.17 -12.19
C GLY A 213 -4.31 8.15 -11.44
N VAL A 214 -3.72 9.24 -10.95
CA VAL A 214 -4.41 10.24 -10.10
C VAL A 214 -5.53 11.01 -10.82
N ASP A 215 -5.54 11.03 -12.14
CA ASP A 215 -6.59 11.68 -12.93
C ASP A 215 -7.91 10.90 -12.92
N ASN A 216 -7.89 9.65 -12.46
CA ASN A 216 -9.09 8.83 -12.31
C ASN A 216 -9.74 9.02 -10.93
N LEU A 217 -10.33 10.19 -10.72
CA LEU A 217 -10.99 10.52 -9.45
C LEU A 217 -12.15 9.58 -9.12
N VAL A 218 -12.82 9.00 -10.13
CA VAL A 218 -13.92 8.04 -9.89
C VAL A 218 -13.39 6.79 -9.19
N ALA A 219 -12.33 6.18 -9.72
CA ALA A 219 -11.74 5.01 -9.09
C ALA A 219 -11.16 5.34 -7.71
N ILE A 220 -10.50 6.49 -7.55
CA ILE A 220 -9.94 6.93 -6.28
C ILE A 220 -11.04 7.13 -5.24
N ASN A 221 -12.15 7.81 -5.58
CA ASN A 221 -13.27 8.02 -4.67
C ASN A 221 -13.92 6.70 -4.22
N LEU A 222 -14.04 5.71 -5.10
CA LEU A 222 -14.54 4.38 -4.71
C LEU A 222 -13.62 3.70 -3.68
N ILE A 223 -12.29 3.82 -3.86
CA ILE A 223 -11.31 3.29 -2.91
C ILE A 223 -11.39 4.05 -1.58
N VAL A 224 -11.48 5.38 -1.62
CA VAL A 224 -11.63 6.23 -0.43
C VAL A 224 -12.88 5.84 0.36
N GLN A 225 -14.04 5.67 -0.31
CA GLN A 225 -15.27 5.21 0.36
C GLN A 225 -15.09 3.83 1.00
N HIS A 226 -14.44 2.90 0.31
CA HIS A 226 -14.15 1.58 0.86
C HIS A 226 -13.25 1.66 2.11
N ILE A 227 -12.22 2.49 2.09
CA ILE A 227 -11.35 2.73 3.26
C ILE A 227 -12.16 3.37 4.40
N GLN A 228 -13.01 4.35 4.13
CA GLN A 228 -13.89 4.95 5.13
C GLN A 228 -14.84 3.91 5.77
N ASP A 229 -15.38 3.00 4.97
CA ASP A 229 -16.21 1.90 5.47
C ASP A 229 -15.42 0.98 6.42
N ILE A 230 -14.15 0.69 6.09
CA ILE A 230 -13.25 -0.09 6.96
C ILE A 230 -13.01 0.65 8.29
N LEU A 231 -12.63 1.92 8.22
CA LEU A 231 -12.34 2.75 9.40
C LEU A 231 -13.56 2.89 10.32
N ASN A 232 -14.75 3.00 9.74
CA ASN A 232 -16.01 3.08 10.48
C ASN A 232 -16.55 1.73 10.96
N GLY A 233 -15.81 0.63 10.79
CA GLY A 233 -16.25 -0.72 11.17
C GLY A 233 -17.40 -1.27 10.32
N GLY A 234 -17.66 -0.70 9.15
CA GLY A 234 -18.75 -1.06 8.25
C GLY A 234 -18.71 -2.49 7.71
N LEU A 235 -17.52 -3.03 7.48
CA LEU A 235 -17.33 -4.43 7.05
C LEU A 235 -17.80 -5.42 8.10
N THR A 236 -17.50 -5.19 9.37
CA THR A 236 -17.93 -6.05 10.49
C THR A 236 -19.44 -6.00 10.68
N LYS A 237 -20.07 -4.82 10.51
CA LYS A 237 -21.53 -4.67 10.60
C LYS A 237 -22.26 -5.36 9.45
N ARG A 238 -21.74 -5.31 8.22
CA ARG A 238 -22.34 -5.98 7.04
C ARG A 238 -22.24 -7.50 7.15
N LEU A 239 -21.11 -8.04 7.57
CA LEU A 239 -20.93 -9.48 7.79
C LEU A 239 -21.86 -9.99 8.90
N ASN A 240 -21.95 -9.29 10.03
CA ASN A 240 -22.85 -9.65 11.12
C ASN A 240 -24.34 -9.48 10.73
N GLY A 241 -24.68 -8.51 9.87
CA GLY A 241 -26.04 -8.32 9.36
C GLY A 241 -26.52 -9.46 8.44
N TRP A 242 -25.62 -10.09 7.69
CA TRP A 242 -25.96 -11.26 6.83
C TRP A 242 -26.21 -12.53 7.67
N PHE A 243 -25.48 -12.72 8.77
CA PHE A 243 -25.70 -13.87 9.66
C PHE A 243 -26.96 -13.77 10.53
N ILE A 244 -27.51 -12.56 10.73
CA ILE A 244 -28.72 -12.35 11.52
C ILE A 244 -29.99 -12.48 10.65
N ALA A 245 -29.92 -12.31 9.33
CA ALA A 245 -31.06 -12.37 8.42
C ALA A 245 -31.55 -13.79 8.08
N ASP A 246 -30.76 -14.83 8.43
CA ASP A 246 -31.08 -16.22 8.07
C ASP A 246 -31.77 -17.01 9.21
N GLY A 247 -32.24 -16.32 10.23
CA GLY A 247 -32.81 -16.92 11.45
C GLY A 247 -34.33 -16.79 11.66
N THR A 248 -35.12 -16.39 10.64
CA THR A 248 -36.61 -16.40 10.79
C THR A 248 -37.26 -17.26 9.71
N ASN A 249 -37.47 -18.53 10.07
CA ASN A 249 -38.41 -19.44 9.42
C ASN A 249 -39.83 -18.82 9.39
N LYS A 250 -40.30 -18.40 8.22
CA LYS A 250 -41.74 -18.29 7.94
C LYS A 250 -42.06 -19.14 6.71
N THR A 251 -42.74 -20.24 6.97
CA THR A 251 -43.43 -21.09 6.01
C THR A 251 -44.35 -20.24 5.11
N PRO A 252 -44.30 -20.36 3.77
CA PRO A 252 -45.30 -19.74 2.92
C PRO A 252 -46.59 -20.61 2.95
N ALA A 253 -47.70 -19.97 3.27
CA ALA A 253 -49.04 -20.52 3.07
C ALA A 253 -49.30 -20.70 1.58
N ALA A 254 -49.95 -21.80 1.24
CA ALA A 254 -50.42 -22.15 -0.07
C ALA A 254 -51.30 -21.04 -0.68
N MET A 255 -51.03 -20.67 -1.91
CA MET A 255 -51.91 -19.88 -2.74
C MET A 255 -52.34 -20.71 -3.95
N GLU A 256 -53.67 -20.85 -3.99
CA GLU A 256 -54.44 -21.57 -5.01
C GLU A 256 -54.23 -21.04 -6.44
N SER A 257 -54.34 -21.97 -7.36
CA SER A 257 -54.39 -21.79 -8.79
C SER A 257 -55.55 -20.88 -9.24
N SER A 258 -55.31 -19.93 -10.09
CA SER A 258 -56.31 -19.33 -10.96
C SER A 258 -55.75 -19.19 -12.39
N SER A 259 -56.50 -19.78 -13.27
CA SER A 259 -56.37 -19.96 -14.70
C SER A 259 -56.10 -18.70 -15.52
N ARG A 260 -55.36 -18.87 -16.60
CA ARG A 260 -55.36 -18.01 -17.79
C ARG A 260 -56.72 -18.01 -18.50
N PRO A 261 -57.06 -16.94 -19.26
CA PRO A 261 -57.18 -17.13 -20.70
C PRO A 261 -56.60 -15.97 -21.58
N HIS A 262 -56.19 -16.42 -22.76
CA HIS A 262 -55.93 -15.76 -24.07
C HIS A 262 -54.89 -14.67 -24.18
#